data_91b8d850d90e0cf0edf5e79574bbded4
#
_entry.id   91b8d850d90e0cf0edf5e79574bbded4
#
_cell.length_a   1.000
_cell.length_b   1.000
_cell.length_c   1.000
_cell.angle_alpha   90.00
_cell.angle_beta   90.00
_cell.angle_gamma   90.00
#
_symmetry.space_group_name_H-M   'P 1'
#
loop_
_entity.id
_entity.type
_entity.pdbx_description
1 polymer ?
#
loop_
_entity_poly.entity_id
_entity_poly.type
_entity_poly.pdbx_seq_one_letter_code
_entity_poly.pdbx_strand_id
1 'polypeptide(L)'
;HVSANWPSTAKSGPDLRKLNEKSHPDWVAKWIQNPQDFRYNTRMPHIFEQANQENPKIAKRNITEIASITHYLFKEKQIKQDNNPSRYLGDPANGEKLFSAVGCMGCHVSEQDPSMAPKPTTFKELTKLQGPNLIGMGSKVTPEWLFNWVKNPHKYMSSTRMPDLRL
;
A
#
# COMPACT_ATOMS: atom_id res chain seq x y z
N HIS A 1 5.01 -11.82 7.16
CA HIS A 1 4.43 -12.31 5.91
C HIS A 1 3.80 -13.69 6.12
N VAL A 2 2.62 -13.93 5.54
CA VAL A 2 1.87 -15.18 5.69
C VAL A 2 2.11 -16.05 4.47
N SER A 3 2.54 -17.30 4.67
CA SER A 3 2.52 -18.34 3.66
C SER A 3 1.83 -19.58 4.22
N ALA A 4 1.21 -20.38 3.35
CA ALA A 4 0.43 -21.56 3.75
C ALA A 4 1.24 -22.60 4.53
N ASN A 5 2.55 -22.68 4.31
CA ASN A 5 3.43 -23.72 4.85
C ASN A 5 4.25 -23.26 6.07
N TRP A 6 3.95 -22.10 6.65
CA TRP A 6 4.70 -21.62 7.81
C TRP A 6 3.93 -21.89 9.10
N PRO A 7 4.59 -22.33 10.20
CA PRO A 7 3.93 -22.57 11.47
C PRO A 7 3.11 -21.36 11.94
N SER A 8 2.05 -21.61 12.68
CA SER A 8 1.00 -20.67 13.10
C SER A 8 1.42 -19.59 14.11
N THR A 9 2.68 -19.20 14.15
CA THR A 9 3.12 -18.05 14.94
C THR A 9 2.53 -16.76 14.37
N ALA A 10 1.99 -15.90 15.21
CA ALA A 10 1.46 -14.60 14.81
C ALA A 10 2.52 -13.81 14.04
N LYS A 11 2.26 -13.55 12.75
CA LYS A 11 3.19 -12.84 11.87
C LYS A 11 2.86 -11.35 11.88
N SER A 12 3.87 -10.52 12.08
CA SER A 12 3.71 -9.06 12.12
C SER A 12 3.53 -8.43 10.73
N GLY A 13 3.88 -9.13 9.66
CA GLY A 13 3.75 -8.66 8.28
C GLY A 13 2.39 -9.00 7.66
N PRO A 14 1.96 -8.22 6.66
CA PRO A 14 0.71 -8.47 5.94
C PRO A 14 0.76 -9.77 5.11
N ASP A 15 -0.41 -10.27 4.75
CA ASP A 15 -0.54 -11.37 3.80
C ASP A 15 -0.14 -10.92 2.39
N LEU A 16 0.78 -11.63 1.76
CA LEU A 16 1.31 -11.31 0.42
C LEU A 16 0.68 -12.15 -0.70
N ARG A 17 -0.20 -13.10 -0.39
CA ARG A 17 -0.78 -14.02 -1.41
C ARG A 17 -1.51 -13.31 -2.54
N LYS A 18 -2.06 -12.12 -2.27
CA LYS A 18 -2.80 -11.31 -3.25
C LYS A 18 -2.11 -9.99 -3.55
N LEU A 19 -0.81 -9.91 -3.33
CA LEU A 19 -0.05 -8.70 -3.57
C LEU A 19 -0.11 -8.27 -5.04
N ASN A 20 -0.05 -9.24 -5.94
CA ASN A 20 -0.10 -9.09 -7.38
C ASN A 20 -1.44 -8.55 -7.91
N GLU A 21 -2.56 -8.80 -7.21
CA GLU A 21 -3.86 -8.22 -7.56
C GLU A 21 -3.98 -6.76 -7.10
N LYS A 22 -3.30 -6.45 -5.99
CA LYS A 22 -3.43 -5.18 -5.27
C LYS A 22 -2.48 -4.11 -5.75
N SER A 23 -1.20 -4.45 -5.95
CA SER A 23 -0.11 -3.47 -6.01
C SER A 23 0.61 -3.50 -7.35
N HIS A 24 1.20 -2.37 -7.72
CA HIS A 24 2.09 -2.28 -8.87
C HIS A 24 3.48 -2.85 -8.53
N PRO A 25 4.11 -3.64 -9.41
CA PRO A 25 5.43 -4.24 -9.15
C PRO A 25 6.51 -3.18 -8.90
N ASP A 26 6.51 -2.08 -9.64
CA ASP A 26 7.49 -1.00 -9.47
C ASP A 26 7.39 -0.35 -8.08
N TRP A 27 6.18 -0.17 -7.58
CA TRP A 27 5.99 0.33 -6.23
C TRP A 27 6.51 -0.66 -5.20
N VAL A 28 6.27 -1.95 -5.40
CA VAL A 28 6.74 -3.00 -4.48
C VAL A 28 8.26 -3.09 -4.49
N ALA A 29 8.91 -2.95 -5.64
CA ALA A 29 10.37 -2.91 -5.74
C ALA A 29 10.95 -1.74 -4.91
N LYS A 30 10.42 -0.55 -5.08
CA LYS A 30 10.82 0.64 -4.30
C LYS A 30 10.55 0.48 -2.80
N TRP A 31 9.42 -0.12 -2.44
CA TRP A 31 9.10 -0.42 -1.03
C TRP A 31 10.09 -1.42 -0.42
N ILE A 32 10.52 -2.45 -1.17
CA ILE A 32 11.53 -3.40 -0.70
C ILE A 32 12.89 -2.71 -0.55
N GLN A 33 13.23 -1.81 -1.47
CA GLN A 33 14.47 -1.06 -1.47
C GLN A 33 14.59 -0.18 -0.22
N ASN A 34 13.63 0.72 -0.01
CA ASN A 34 13.56 1.56 1.19
C ASN A 34 12.10 1.80 1.63
N PRO A 35 11.58 1.01 2.57
CA PRO A 35 10.20 1.16 3.02
C PRO A 35 9.96 2.45 3.82
N GLN A 36 11.01 3.05 4.38
CA GLN A 36 10.92 4.27 5.19
C GLN A 36 10.67 5.52 4.34
N ASP A 37 11.05 5.52 3.05
CA ASP A 37 10.73 6.61 2.11
C ASP A 37 9.21 6.77 1.91
N PHE A 38 8.46 5.69 2.09
CA PHE A 38 7.00 5.68 1.95
C PHE A 38 6.27 5.77 3.28
N ARG A 39 6.89 5.28 4.34
CA ARG A 39 6.31 5.26 5.67
C ARG A 39 7.42 5.24 6.72
N TYR A 40 7.77 6.39 7.26
CA TYR A 40 8.85 6.58 8.22
C TYR A 40 8.77 5.68 9.46
N ASN A 41 7.55 5.34 9.91
CA ASN A 41 7.29 4.53 11.11
C ASN A 41 6.95 3.06 10.78
N THR A 42 7.30 2.58 9.59
CA THR A 42 7.07 1.18 9.23
C THR A 42 7.89 0.24 10.11
N ARG A 43 7.31 -0.92 10.42
CA ARG A 43 8.03 -2.01 11.11
C ARG A 43 8.80 -2.91 10.13
N MET A 44 8.65 -2.71 8.82
CA MET A 44 9.46 -3.41 7.85
C MET A 44 10.89 -2.92 7.94
N PRO A 45 11.87 -3.82 8.16
CA PRO A 45 13.27 -3.41 8.26
C PRO A 45 13.77 -2.92 6.91
N HIS A 46 14.62 -1.90 6.93
CA HIS A 46 15.42 -1.48 5.79
C HIS A 46 16.63 -2.43 5.68
N ILE A 47 16.64 -3.26 4.65
CA ILE A 47 17.66 -4.32 4.48
C ILE A 47 18.69 -3.95 3.41
N PHE A 48 18.25 -3.24 2.37
CA PHE A 48 19.07 -2.86 1.22
C PHE A 48 19.61 -1.44 1.36
N GLU A 49 20.69 -1.14 0.64
CA GLU A 49 21.27 0.21 0.52
C GLU A 49 21.64 0.85 1.88
N GLN A 50 22.09 0.05 2.82
CA GLN A 50 22.62 0.56 4.08
C GLN A 50 24.05 1.10 3.92
N ALA A 51 24.47 2.00 4.81
CA ALA A 51 25.79 2.64 4.76
C ALA A 51 26.99 1.66 4.67
N ASN A 52 26.82 0.44 5.16
CA ASN A 52 27.84 -0.62 5.03
C ASN A 52 27.77 -1.36 3.68
N GLN A 53 26.90 -0.99 2.78
CA GLN A 53 26.68 -1.63 1.48
C GLN A 53 27.06 -0.75 0.29
N GLU A 54 27.89 0.26 0.48
CA GLU A 54 28.29 1.22 -0.58
C GLU A 54 29.25 0.61 -1.64
N ASN A 55 29.75 -0.61 -1.43
CA ASN A 55 30.58 -1.27 -2.42
C ASN A 55 29.79 -1.51 -3.73
N PRO A 56 30.34 -1.12 -4.92
CA PRO A 56 29.63 -1.27 -6.21
C PRO A 56 29.17 -2.69 -6.54
N LYS A 57 29.87 -3.71 -6.08
CA LYS A 57 29.45 -5.12 -6.26
C LYS A 57 28.21 -5.43 -5.42
N ILE A 58 28.14 -4.90 -4.20
CA ILE A 58 26.98 -5.07 -3.31
C ILE A 58 25.79 -4.27 -3.85
N ALA A 59 26.01 -3.06 -4.32
CA ALA A 59 24.95 -2.25 -4.92
C ALA A 59 24.30 -2.95 -6.12
N LYS A 60 25.11 -3.52 -7.02
CA LYS A 60 24.62 -4.33 -8.15
C LYS A 60 23.86 -5.58 -7.69
N ARG A 61 24.34 -6.24 -6.64
CA ARG A 61 23.65 -7.39 -6.03
C ARG A 61 22.30 -6.98 -5.44
N ASN A 62 22.23 -5.88 -4.72
CA ASN A 62 21.00 -5.35 -4.14
C ASN A 62 19.92 -5.15 -5.22
N ILE A 63 20.27 -4.50 -6.34
CA ILE A 63 19.34 -4.31 -7.47
C ILE A 63 18.82 -5.66 -7.98
N THR A 64 19.71 -6.64 -8.16
CA THR A 64 19.32 -7.98 -8.66
C THR A 64 18.42 -8.71 -7.65
N GLU A 65 18.73 -8.63 -6.37
CA GLU A 65 17.95 -9.28 -5.30
C GLU A 65 16.56 -8.65 -5.17
N ILE A 66 16.44 -7.33 -5.19
CA ILE A 66 15.16 -6.61 -5.17
C ILE A 66 14.31 -7.01 -6.38
N ALA A 67 14.90 -7.01 -7.59
CA ALA A 67 14.20 -7.44 -8.80
C ALA A 67 13.72 -8.89 -8.70
N SER A 68 14.58 -9.79 -8.22
CA SER A 68 14.25 -11.21 -8.06
C SER A 68 13.13 -11.44 -7.05
N ILE A 69 13.16 -10.75 -5.91
CA ILE A 69 12.09 -10.82 -4.90
C ILE A 69 10.79 -10.29 -5.49
N THR A 70 10.85 -9.17 -6.20
CA THR A 70 9.67 -8.58 -6.84
C THR A 70 9.07 -9.54 -7.87
N HIS A 71 9.89 -10.10 -8.77
CA HIS A 71 9.43 -11.10 -9.74
C HIS A 71 8.83 -12.34 -9.07
N TYR A 72 9.44 -12.83 -8.00
CA TYR A 72 8.89 -13.96 -7.24
C TYR A 72 7.51 -13.64 -6.68
N LEU A 73 7.30 -12.46 -6.12
CA LEU A 73 6.01 -12.04 -5.55
C LEU A 73 4.92 -11.86 -6.61
N PHE A 74 5.30 -11.60 -7.85
CA PHE A 74 4.40 -11.38 -8.97
C PHE A 74 4.34 -12.55 -9.98
N LYS A 75 5.06 -13.66 -9.73
CA LYS A 75 5.18 -14.79 -10.69
C LYS A 75 3.84 -15.44 -11.08
N GLU A 76 2.88 -15.43 -10.16
CA GLU A 76 1.57 -16.04 -10.38
C GLU A 76 0.53 -15.04 -10.87
N LYS A 77 0.98 -13.90 -11.40
CA LYS A 77 0.09 -12.88 -11.90
C LYS A 77 -0.65 -13.38 -13.15
N GLN A 78 -1.74 -14.10 -12.96
CA GLN A 78 -2.83 -14.07 -13.93
C GLN A 78 -3.61 -12.79 -13.70
N ILE A 79 -3.08 -11.68 -14.22
CA ILE A 79 -3.93 -10.50 -14.38
C ILE A 79 -4.97 -10.91 -15.41
N LYS A 80 -6.18 -11.19 -14.98
CA LYS A 80 -7.32 -10.87 -15.79
C LYS A 80 -7.33 -9.35 -15.85
N GLN A 81 -6.59 -8.79 -16.80
CA GLN A 81 -6.73 -7.38 -17.13
C GLN A 81 -8.22 -7.21 -17.42
N ASP A 82 -8.88 -6.38 -16.63
CA ASP A 82 -10.19 -5.91 -17.04
C ASP A 82 -9.96 -5.18 -18.37
N ASN A 83 -10.44 -5.77 -19.46
CA ASN A 83 -10.28 -5.22 -20.80
C ASN A 83 -11.03 -3.89 -20.97
N ASN A 84 -11.65 -3.38 -19.92
CA ASN A 84 -12.32 -2.09 -19.90
C ASN A 84 -11.78 -1.18 -18.77
N PRO A 85 -10.57 -0.59 -18.95
CA PRO A 85 -10.01 0.33 -17.99
C PRO A 85 -10.87 1.59 -17.77
N SER A 86 -11.71 1.96 -18.74
CA SER A 86 -12.61 3.11 -18.63
C SER A 86 -13.66 2.96 -17.53
N ARG A 87 -13.94 1.73 -17.09
CA ARG A 87 -14.85 1.43 -15.97
C ARG A 87 -14.41 2.04 -14.64
N TYR A 88 -13.10 2.27 -14.49
CA TYR A 88 -12.51 2.82 -13.24
C TYR A 88 -12.09 4.27 -13.39
N LEU A 89 -12.37 4.87 -14.55
CA LEU A 89 -12.09 6.28 -14.82
C LEU A 89 -13.33 7.08 -14.40
N GLY A 90 -13.13 7.91 -13.39
CA GLY A 90 -14.10 8.90 -12.92
C GLY A 90 -13.62 10.31 -13.20
N ASP A 91 -14.47 11.28 -12.92
CA ASP A 91 -14.09 12.68 -12.90
C ASP A 91 -13.39 13.01 -11.57
N PRO A 92 -12.10 13.40 -11.57
CA PRO A 92 -11.35 13.70 -10.35
C PRO A 92 -11.97 14.82 -9.51
N ALA A 93 -12.54 15.86 -10.15
CA ALA A 93 -13.13 16.98 -9.43
C ALA A 93 -14.41 16.58 -8.68
N ASN A 94 -15.22 15.70 -9.25
CA ASN A 94 -16.36 15.11 -8.56
C ASN A 94 -15.91 14.11 -7.50
N GLY A 95 -14.84 13.38 -7.76
CA GLY A 95 -14.22 12.46 -6.79
C GLY A 95 -13.76 13.20 -5.52
N GLU A 96 -13.13 14.35 -5.64
CA GLU A 96 -12.71 15.20 -4.52
C GLU A 96 -13.90 15.64 -3.67
N LYS A 97 -14.97 16.11 -4.32
CA LYS A 97 -16.22 16.49 -3.62
C LYS A 97 -16.83 15.32 -2.87
N LEU A 98 -16.91 14.15 -3.51
CA LEU A 98 -17.43 12.93 -2.89
C LEU A 98 -16.54 12.46 -1.72
N PHE A 99 -15.22 12.52 -1.87
CA PHE A 99 -14.27 12.15 -0.82
C PHE A 99 -14.50 12.98 0.46
N SER A 100 -14.79 14.26 0.31
CA SER A 100 -15.13 15.15 1.41
C SER A 100 -16.54 14.89 1.95
N ALA A 101 -17.54 14.80 1.08
CA ALA A 101 -18.95 14.68 1.45
C ALA A 101 -19.29 13.35 2.13
N VAL A 102 -18.66 12.24 1.68
CA VAL A 102 -18.84 10.90 2.27
C VAL A 102 -18.11 10.76 3.61
N GLY A 103 -17.16 11.66 3.91
CA GLY A 103 -16.46 11.70 5.19
C GLY A 103 -15.16 10.90 5.23
N CYS A 104 -14.57 10.57 4.08
CA CYS A 104 -13.28 9.85 4.00
C CYS A 104 -12.16 10.59 4.75
N MET A 105 -12.18 11.94 4.72
CA MET A 105 -11.22 12.79 5.42
C MET A 105 -11.31 12.67 6.96
N GLY A 106 -12.36 12.08 7.51
CA GLY A 106 -12.47 11.82 8.94
C GLY A 106 -11.44 10.81 9.45
N CYS A 107 -10.95 9.93 8.57
CA CYS A 107 -9.98 8.89 8.92
C CYS A 107 -8.72 8.94 8.06
N HIS A 108 -8.78 9.50 6.86
CA HIS A 108 -7.67 9.51 5.90
C HIS A 108 -7.11 10.91 5.69
N VAL A 109 -5.81 10.96 5.43
CA VAL A 109 -5.10 12.14 4.94
C VAL A 109 -4.82 11.94 3.46
N SER A 110 -5.13 12.94 2.62
CA SER A 110 -4.91 12.93 1.18
C SER A 110 -3.96 14.02 0.71
N GLU A 111 -3.61 14.94 1.59
CA GLU A 111 -2.75 16.09 1.31
C GLU A 111 -1.52 16.04 2.20
N GLN A 112 -0.38 16.43 1.63
CA GLN A 112 0.92 16.54 2.28
C GLN A 112 1.69 15.23 2.54
N ASP A 113 3.00 15.37 2.55
CA ASP A 113 3.96 14.33 2.89
C ASP A 113 3.76 13.85 4.35
N PRO A 114 3.51 12.55 4.57
CA PRO A 114 3.34 12.00 5.90
C PRO A 114 4.55 12.19 6.82
N SER A 115 5.76 12.33 6.24
CA SER A 115 6.98 12.61 7.01
C SER A 115 6.98 14.01 7.62
N MET A 116 6.17 14.91 7.06
CA MET A 116 6.02 16.30 7.47
C MET A 116 4.79 16.52 8.38
N ALA A 117 3.94 15.52 8.54
CA ALA A 117 2.79 15.62 9.44
C ALA A 117 3.27 15.78 10.88
N PRO A 118 2.81 16.80 11.62
CA PRO A 118 3.12 16.92 13.03
C PRO A 118 2.63 15.68 13.76
N LYS A 119 3.41 15.20 14.73
CA LYS A 119 2.97 14.09 15.59
C LYS A 119 1.65 14.48 16.24
N PRO A 120 0.61 13.62 16.18
CA PRO A 120 -0.66 13.93 16.80
C PRO A 120 -0.46 14.12 18.31
N THR A 121 -0.92 15.24 18.82
CA THR A 121 -0.80 15.61 20.24
C THR A 121 -2.14 15.49 20.97
N THR A 122 -3.24 15.44 20.23
CA THR A 122 -4.59 15.34 20.78
C THR A 122 -5.29 14.06 20.33
N PHE A 123 -6.26 13.61 21.12
CA PHE A 123 -7.11 12.46 20.76
C PHE A 123 -7.86 12.67 19.44
N LYS A 124 -8.29 13.90 19.15
CA LYS A 124 -8.96 14.26 17.90
C LYS A 124 -8.04 14.13 16.68
N GLU A 125 -6.77 14.44 16.83
CA GLU A 125 -5.75 14.23 15.77
C GLU A 125 -5.44 12.76 15.60
N LEU A 126 -5.37 11.98 16.69
CA LEU A 126 -5.21 10.53 16.64
C LEU A 126 -6.34 9.84 15.90
N THR A 127 -7.58 10.32 16.06
CA THR A 127 -8.74 9.73 15.34
C THR A 127 -8.67 9.98 13.84
N LYS A 128 -8.12 11.10 13.39
CA LYS A 128 -7.89 11.39 11.96
C LYS A 128 -6.83 10.49 11.31
N LEU A 129 -5.99 9.86 12.12
CA LEU A 129 -4.93 8.95 11.64
C LEU A 129 -5.30 7.47 11.72
N GLN A 130 -6.58 7.13 11.85
CA GLN A 130 -7.04 5.74 11.91
C GLN A 130 -6.91 5.02 10.57
N GLY A 131 -7.06 5.75 9.46
CA GLY A 131 -6.82 5.28 8.12
C GLY A 131 -5.39 5.55 7.65
N PRO A 132 -4.87 4.79 6.69
CA PRO A 132 -3.58 5.10 6.07
C PRO A 132 -3.65 6.43 5.31
N ASN A 133 -2.48 7.09 5.18
CA ASN A 133 -2.34 8.20 4.27
C ASN A 133 -2.54 7.72 2.83
N LEU A 134 -3.31 8.46 2.05
CA LEU A 134 -3.68 8.13 0.67
C LEU A 134 -2.79 8.81 -0.38
N ILE A 135 -1.83 9.64 0.04
CA ILE A 135 -0.87 10.24 -0.89
C ILE A 135 -0.14 9.13 -1.65
N GLY A 136 -0.05 9.29 -2.96
CA GLY A 136 0.60 8.32 -3.83
C GLY A 136 -0.15 6.98 -3.98
N MET A 137 -1.40 6.90 -3.56
CA MET A 137 -2.19 5.66 -3.64
C MET A 137 -2.29 5.13 -5.07
N GLY A 138 -2.40 6.01 -6.07
CA GLY A 138 -2.47 5.62 -7.48
C GLY A 138 -1.19 4.95 -8.00
N SER A 139 -0.02 5.27 -7.43
CA SER A 139 1.22 4.56 -7.77
C SER A 139 1.36 3.22 -7.05
N LYS A 140 0.69 3.06 -5.91
CA LYS A 140 0.78 1.89 -5.04
C LYS A 140 -0.14 0.76 -5.46
N VAL A 141 -1.40 1.07 -5.75
CA VAL A 141 -2.45 0.06 -5.98
C VAL A 141 -3.08 0.21 -7.36
N THR A 142 -3.59 -0.90 -7.89
CA THR A 142 -4.31 -0.89 -9.16
C THR A 142 -5.67 -0.20 -9.00
N PRO A 143 -6.16 0.54 -10.01
CA PRO A 143 -7.48 1.17 -9.97
C PRO A 143 -8.61 0.17 -9.72
N GLU A 144 -8.52 -1.02 -10.33
CA GLU A 144 -9.49 -2.10 -10.13
C GLU A 144 -9.56 -2.55 -8.68
N TRP A 145 -8.40 -2.79 -8.06
CA TRP A 145 -8.37 -3.19 -6.66
C TRP A 145 -8.92 -2.09 -5.75
N LEU A 146 -8.55 -0.83 -6.01
CA LEU A 146 -9.02 0.31 -5.23
C LEU A 146 -10.53 0.47 -5.31
N PHE A 147 -11.10 0.39 -6.52
CA PHE A 147 -12.55 0.44 -6.74
C PHE A 147 -13.27 -0.65 -5.92
N ASN A 148 -12.82 -1.88 -6.04
CA ASN A 148 -13.41 -3.00 -5.34
C ASN A 148 -13.25 -2.91 -3.82
N TRP A 149 -12.11 -2.37 -3.35
CA TRP A 149 -11.87 -2.10 -1.95
C TRP A 149 -12.84 -1.07 -1.38
N VAL A 150 -13.00 0.07 -2.06
CA VAL A 150 -13.93 1.13 -1.63
C VAL A 150 -15.37 0.62 -1.61
N LYS A 151 -15.73 -0.19 -2.60
CA LYS A 151 -17.08 -0.77 -2.71
C LYS A 151 -17.39 -1.75 -1.58
N ASN A 152 -16.45 -2.61 -1.17
CA ASN A 152 -16.66 -3.59 -0.09
C ASN A 152 -15.32 -3.98 0.56
N PRO A 153 -14.82 -3.20 1.52
CA PRO A 153 -13.52 -3.45 2.16
C PRO A 153 -13.51 -4.74 2.98
N HIS A 154 -14.64 -5.11 3.59
CA HIS A 154 -14.76 -6.30 4.42
C HIS A 154 -14.63 -7.61 3.62
N LYS A 155 -14.90 -7.59 2.31
CA LYS A 155 -14.64 -8.73 1.42
C LYS A 155 -13.15 -9.09 1.35
N TYR A 156 -12.28 -8.09 1.46
CA TYR A 156 -10.82 -8.26 1.41
C TYR A 156 -10.19 -8.48 2.78
N MET A 157 -10.73 -7.81 3.79
CA MET A 157 -10.26 -7.91 5.17
C MET A 157 -11.46 -7.75 6.10
N SER A 158 -11.96 -8.86 6.64
CA SER A 158 -13.14 -8.88 7.51
C SER A 158 -12.95 -8.07 8.80
N SER A 159 -11.71 -7.90 9.25
CA SER A 159 -11.35 -7.13 10.46
C SER A 159 -10.97 -5.66 10.18
N THR A 160 -11.17 -5.17 8.95
CA THR A 160 -10.85 -3.77 8.64
C THR A 160 -11.76 -2.80 9.41
N ARG A 161 -11.18 -1.67 9.81
CA ARG A 161 -11.95 -0.56 10.42
C ARG A 161 -12.58 0.37 9.38
N MET A 162 -12.19 0.22 8.10
CA MET A 162 -12.82 1.00 7.04
C MET A 162 -14.29 0.59 6.92
N PRO A 163 -15.23 1.53 7.03
CA PRO A 163 -16.65 1.21 6.95
C PRO A 163 -17.05 0.77 5.54
N ASP A 164 -18.12 -0.03 5.45
CA ASP A 164 -18.84 -0.25 4.20
C ASP A 164 -19.71 0.97 3.94
N LEU A 165 -19.34 1.76 2.95
CA LEU A 165 -20.02 3.02 2.63
C LEU A 165 -21.27 2.81 1.76
N ARG A 166 -21.51 1.57 1.29
CA ARG A 166 -22.64 1.20 0.42
C ARG A 166 -22.78 2.07 -0.83
N LEU A 167 -21.61 2.41 -1.43
CA LEU A 167 -21.51 3.19 -2.66
C LEU A 167 -21.81 2.36 -3.91
#